data_73e90663191cab0fd5127634d99a57b5
#
_entry.id   73e90663191cab0fd5127634d99a57b5
#
_cell.length_a   1.000
_cell.length_b   1.000
_cell.length_c   1.000
_cell.angle_alpha   90.00
_cell.angle_beta   90.00
_cell.angle_gamma   90.00
#
_symmetry.space_group_name_H-M   'P 1'
#
loop_
_entity.id
_entity.type
_entity.pdbx_description
1 polymer ?
#
loop_
_entity_poly.entity_id
_entity_poly.type
_entity_poly.pdbx_seq_one_letter_code
_entity_poly.pdbx_strand_id
1 'polypeptide(L)'
;MKIAPSKNRFNLSAWALENPQMVSFFMLLIMVIGSLSYTLLPRNEDPAFTIKTAVVSAQWPGASVTDTTHLVTDVLEKKLQETPWLDYIESETRAGQTVIYINLRDDTPAHNVPAIWYQIRKKMQDIAPSLPEGAQGPSVNDEFDDTYGTIYGFIPDGYSLEEVRQRVETIRRELMSVPDIGKTVLLGEPQEQIVIAFSPARLAGMGLTIQQVADALKAQNAVVPAGTLRTGQENITLNVSGALRSEASLRAVILHINDRYLPLTDIATIERSAAEPPSAAFRVNGRPAVGLAISMAPTGNMLRFGETLNNRMRAIGAGLPHGIEIVKVADQSAVVSGAVSGFVRVLVEAVLIVLAVSFVSLGLRAGLVVAAAIPLVLALTFAGMLLAGIGLQRISLGALIVALGLLVDDA
;
A
#
# COMPACT_ATOMS: atom_id res chain seq x y z
N MET A 1 -36.43 -44.86 -50.01
CA MET A 1 -36.15 -43.60 -49.32
C MET A 1 -34.64 -43.53 -49.14
N LYS A 2 -33.96 -42.86 -50.06
CA LYS A 2 -32.46 -42.69 -49.98
C LYS A 2 -32.13 -41.64 -48.94
N ILE A 3 -31.49 -42.09 -47.87
CA ILE A 3 -30.94 -41.18 -46.84
C ILE A 3 -29.73 -40.48 -47.48
N ALA A 4 -29.79 -39.16 -47.59
CA ALA A 4 -28.71 -38.37 -48.09
C ALA A 4 -27.54 -38.44 -47.10
N PRO A 5 -26.28 -38.53 -47.56
CA PRO A 5 -25.13 -38.54 -46.66
C PRO A 5 -25.02 -37.16 -45.96
N SER A 6 -24.97 -37.19 -44.63
CA SER A 6 -24.74 -35.99 -43.80
C SER A 6 -23.38 -35.38 -44.17
N LYS A 7 -23.36 -34.07 -44.37
CA LYS A 7 -22.15 -33.25 -44.57
C LYS A 7 -21.08 -33.68 -43.54
N ASN A 8 -19.89 -33.99 -44.05
CA ASN A 8 -18.68 -34.23 -43.25
C ASN A 8 -18.49 -33.12 -42.23
N ARG A 9 -18.93 -33.32 -40.98
CA ARG A 9 -18.49 -32.55 -39.84
C ARG A 9 -17.08 -33.04 -39.54
N PHE A 10 -16.09 -32.15 -39.56
CA PHE A 10 -14.72 -32.45 -39.15
C PHE A 10 -14.77 -33.15 -37.78
N ASN A 11 -14.37 -34.39 -37.70
CA ASN A 11 -14.35 -35.18 -36.49
C ASN A 11 -12.92 -35.24 -35.96
N LEU A 12 -12.67 -34.44 -34.92
CA LEU A 12 -11.35 -34.30 -34.32
C LEU A 12 -10.80 -35.63 -33.79
N SER A 13 -11.68 -36.48 -33.23
CA SER A 13 -11.29 -37.78 -32.68
C SER A 13 -10.87 -38.75 -33.79
N ALA A 14 -11.60 -38.80 -34.93
CA ALA A 14 -11.23 -39.60 -36.07
C ALA A 14 -9.89 -39.14 -36.67
N TRP A 15 -9.72 -37.82 -36.84
CA TRP A 15 -8.46 -37.25 -37.33
C TRP A 15 -7.28 -37.58 -36.39
N ALA A 16 -7.47 -37.53 -35.06
CA ALA A 16 -6.43 -37.84 -34.07
C ALA A 16 -5.97 -39.30 -34.15
N LEU A 17 -6.90 -40.25 -34.41
CA LEU A 17 -6.58 -41.67 -34.61
C LEU A 17 -5.82 -41.92 -35.91
N GLU A 18 -6.11 -41.16 -36.98
CA GLU A 18 -5.44 -41.25 -38.26
C GLU A 18 -4.02 -40.64 -38.27
N ASN A 19 -3.75 -39.70 -37.34
CA ASN A 19 -2.50 -38.96 -37.28
C ASN A 19 -1.77 -39.05 -35.90
N PRO A 20 -1.39 -40.25 -35.44
CA PRO A 20 -0.85 -40.45 -34.10
C PRO A 20 0.48 -39.71 -33.85
N GLN A 21 1.30 -39.51 -34.88
CA GLN A 21 2.56 -38.80 -34.80
C GLN A 21 2.34 -37.28 -34.51
N MET A 22 1.36 -36.68 -35.21
CA MET A 22 1.00 -35.28 -34.96
C MET A 22 0.39 -35.08 -33.59
N VAL A 23 -0.45 -35.98 -33.14
CA VAL A 23 -1.04 -35.96 -31.81
C VAL A 23 0.06 -36.04 -30.73
N SER A 24 1.00 -36.98 -30.87
CA SER A 24 2.12 -37.09 -29.92
C SER A 24 3.00 -35.83 -29.90
N PHE A 25 3.22 -35.21 -31.07
CA PHE A 25 3.95 -33.95 -31.14
C PHE A 25 3.21 -32.84 -30.41
N PHE A 26 1.90 -32.69 -30.62
CA PHE A 26 1.10 -31.66 -29.90
C PHE A 26 1.04 -31.93 -28.39
N MET A 27 0.95 -33.19 -27.97
CA MET A 27 1.00 -33.54 -26.53
C MET A 27 2.32 -33.10 -25.88
N LEU A 28 3.44 -33.41 -26.53
CA LEU A 28 4.76 -32.96 -26.05
C LEU A 28 4.88 -31.43 -26.04
N LEU A 29 4.40 -30.78 -27.09
CA LEU A 29 4.41 -29.30 -27.18
C LEU A 29 3.59 -28.68 -26.07
N ILE A 30 2.38 -29.16 -25.79
CA ILE A 30 1.52 -28.70 -24.70
C ILE A 30 2.20 -28.89 -23.35
N MET A 31 2.86 -30.06 -23.15
CA MET A 31 3.60 -30.30 -21.90
C MET A 31 4.72 -29.29 -21.67
N VAL A 32 5.50 -29.01 -22.73
CA VAL A 32 6.60 -28.05 -22.64
C VAL A 32 6.05 -26.64 -22.39
N ILE A 33 5.06 -26.20 -23.18
CA ILE A 33 4.46 -24.86 -23.02
C ILE A 33 3.79 -24.73 -21.67
N GLY A 34 3.03 -25.74 -21.23
CA GLY A 34 2.35 -25.69 -19.94
C GLY A 34 3.30 -25.67 -18.75
N SER A 35 4.39 -26.44 -18.80
CA SER A 35 5.44 -26.41 -17.77
C SER A 35 6.14 -25.05 -17.70
N LEU A 36 6.43 -24.45 -18.86
CA LEU A 36 6.99 -23.11 -18.93
C LEU A 36 5.99 -22.07 -18.39
N SER A 37 4.72 -22.18 -18.81
CA SER A 37 3.66 -21.29 -18.32
C SER A 37 3.51 -21.35 -16.81
N TYR A 38 3.57 -22.53 -16.20
CA TYR A 38 3.51 -22.67 -14.74
C TYR A 38 4.63 -21.89 -14.01
N THR A 39 5.83 -21.84 -14.59
CA THR A 39 6.95 -21.11 -14.01
C THR A 39 6.81 -19.58 -14.18
N LEU A 40 6.14 -19.14 -15.25
CA LEU A 40 5.94 -17.74 -15.59
C LEU A 40 4.70 -17.12 -14.95
N LEU A 41 3.72 -17.95 -14.53
CA LEU A 41 2.50 -17.45 -13.90
C LEU A 41 2.81 -16.65 -12.65
N PRO A 42 2.24 -15.43 -12.49
CA PRO A 42 2.34 -14.65 -11.27
C PRO A 42 1.69 -15.42 -10.11
N ARG A 43 2.27 -15.31 -8.93
CA ARG A 43 1.82 -16.02 -7.72
C ARG A 43 1.51 -14.99 -6.65
N ASN A 44 0.23 -14.90 -6.32
CA ASN A 44 -0.30 -14.00 -5.30
C ASN A 44 -1.17 -14.79 -4.32
N GLU A 45 -1.52 -14.21 -3.19
CA GLU A 45 -2.44 -14.81 -2.23
C GLU A 45 -3.87 -14.82 -2.80
N ASP A 46 -4.35 -13.65 -3.17
CA ASP A 46 -5.68 -13.41 -3.70
C ASP A 46 -5.60 -12.65 -5.03
N PRO A 47 -6.68 -12.66 -5.85
CA PRO A 47 -6.76 -11.85 -7.04
C PRO A 47 -6.62 -10.37 -6.69
N ALA A 48 -5.98 -9.60 -7.56
CA ALA A 48 -5.98 -8.16 -7.42
C ALA A 48 -7.42 -7.65 -7.46
N PHE A 49 -7.83 -6.97 -6.40
CA PHE A 49 -9.13 -6.32 -6.33
C PHE A 49 -8.94 -4.80 -6.27
N THR A 50 -9.88 -4.10 -6.86
CA THR A 50 -9.89 -2.63 -6.82
C THR A 50 -10.76 -2.19 -5.68
N ILE A 51 -10.17 -1.43 -4.77
CA ILE A 51 -10.87 -0.86 -3.65
C ILE A 51 -11.75 0.28 -4.15
N LYS A 52 -12.99 0.26 -3.72
CA LYS A 52 -14.05 1.16 -4.17
C LYS A 52 -14.52 2.09 -3.07
N THR A 53 -13.67 2.27 -2.05
CA THR A 53 -13.90 3.18 -0.93
C THR A 53 -12.82 4.25 -0.89
N ALA A 54 -13.22 5.50 -0.73
CA ALA A 54 -12.32 6.61 -0.45
C ALA A 54 -12.81 7.39 0.77
N VAL A 55 -11.91 8.12 1.43
CA VAL A 55 -12.20 8.86 2.64
C VAL A 55 -11.97 10.35 2.39
N VAL A 56 -12.95 11.16 2.76
CA VAL A 56 -12.83 12.62 2.82
C VAL A 56 -12.86 13.06 4.27
N SER A 57 -11.93 13.89 4.66
CA SER A 57 -11.88 14.45 6.01
C SER A 57 -11.75 15.97 6.00
N ALA A 58 -12.39 16.63 6.95
CA ALA A 58 -12.24 18.05 7.18
C ALA A 58 -12.19 18.35 8.68
N GLN A 59 -11.51 19.43 9.05
CA GLN A 59 -11.39 19.89 10.44
C GLN A 59 -11.85 21.33 10.54
N TRP A 60 -12.56 21.65 11.61
CA TRP A 60 -12.96 23.01 11.97
C TRP A 60 -12.79 23.22 13.46
N PRO A 61 -11.53 23.50 13.92
CA PRO A 61 -11.22 23.57 15.33
C PRO A 61 -12.09 24.58 16.07
N GLY A 62 -12.65 24.16 17.21
CA GLY A 62 -13.52 24.99 18.04
C GLY A 62 -15.02 24.95 17.69
N ALA A 63 -15.41 24.32 16.59
CA ALA A 63 -16.81 24.17 16.23
C ALA A 63 -17.53 23.08 17.05
N SER A 64 -18.82 23.27 17.31
CA SER A 64 -19.67 22.23 17.91
C SER A 64 -19.95 21.10 16.93
N VAL A 65 -20.43 19.93 17.42
CA VAL A 65 -20.88 18.84 16.55
C VAL A 65 -21.97 19.29 15.58
N THR A 66 -22.95 20.05 16.07
CA THR A 66 -24.07 20.55 15.27
C THR A 66 -23.61 21.50 14.16
N ASP A 67 -22.72 22.43 14.47
CA ASP A 67 -22.18 23.37 13.48
C ASP A 67 -21.32 22.62 12.44
N THR A 68 -20.46 21.70 12.91
CA THR A 68 -19.65 20.87 12.01
C THR A 68 -20.53 20.04 11.08
N THR A 69 -21.62 19.45 11.60
CA THR A 69 -22.55 18.67 10.78
C THR A 69 -23.20 19.54 9.70
N HIS A 70 -23.82 20.67 10.07
CA HIS A 70 -24.60 21.45 9.12
C HIS A 70 -23.76 22.29 8.15
N LEU A 71 -22.61 22.82 8.60
CA LEU A 71 -21.82 23.76 7.81
C LEU A 71 -20.65 23.12 7.08
N VAL A 72 -20.24 21.92 7.50
CA VAL A 72 -19.14 21.19 6.84
C VAL A 72 -19.63 19.88 6.27
N THR A 73 -20.15 18.95 7.10
CA THR A 73 -20.50 17.60 6.66
C THR A 73 -21.58 17.60 5.59
N ASP A 74 -22.73 18.25 5.86
CA ASP A 74 -23.87 18.33 4.91
C ASP A 74 -23.45 18.96 3.58
N VAL A 75 -22.57 19.98 3.61
CA VAL A 75 -22.10 20.67 2.42
C VAL A 75 -21.24 19.74 1.57
N LEU A 76 -20.33 19.00 2.21
CA LEU A 76 -19.46 18.02 1.53
C LEU A 76 -20.28 16.85 0.98
N GLU A 77 -21.19 16.28 1.78
CA GLU A 77 -22.04 15.15 1.37
C GLU A 77 -22.89 15.50 0.14
N LYS A 78 -23.55 16.65 0.14
CA LYS A 78 -24.35 17.12 -1.02
C LYS A 78 -23.49 17.16 -2.29
N LYS A 79 -22.25 17.60 -2.19
CA LYS A 79 -21.35 17.64 -3.35
C LYS A 79 -20.86 16.27 -3.77
N LEU A 80 -20.67 15.37 -2.81
CA LEU A 80 -20.24 13.99 -3.04
C LEU A 80 -21.36 13.12 -3.65
N GLN A 81 -22.64 13.40 -3.35
CA GLN A 81 -23.80 12.72 -3.95
C GLN A 81 -23.87 12.86 -5.48
N GLU A 82 -23.22 13.87 -6.05
CA GLU A 82 -23.10 14.03 -7.52
C GLU A 82 -22.05 13.08 -8.15
N THR A 83 -21.46 12.17 -7.40
CA THR A 83 -20.41 11.29 -7.88
C THR A 83 -21.00 10.15 -8.72
N PRO A 84 -20.47 9.88 -9.93
CA PRO A 84 -20.93 8.75 -10.73
C PRO A 84 -20.56 7.43 -10.05
N TRP A 85 -21.41 6.41 -10.21
CA TRP A 85 -21.24 5.09 -9.62
C TRP A 85 -21.23 5.07 -8.08
N LEU A 86 -21.72 6.13 -7.44
CA LEU A 86 -21.90 6.16 -6.00
C LEU A 86 -22.93 5.11 -5.57
N ASP A 87 -22.62 4.34 -4.54
CA ASP A 87 -23.54 3.46 -3.85
C ASP A 87 -24.13 4.19 -2.63
N TYR A 88 -23.28 4.43 -1.63
CA TYR A 88 -23.67 5.17 -0.44
C TYR A 88 -22.50 5.97 0.14
N ILE A 89 -22.86 6.91 0.99
CA ILE A 89 -21.93 7.72 1.78
C ILE A 89 -22.23 7.44 3.25
N GLU A 90 -21.19 7.23 4.03
CA GLU A 90 -21.24 7.12 5.47
C GLU A 90 -20.37 8.20 6.10
N SER A 91 -20.89 8.96 7.06
CA SER A 91 -20.15 10.05 7.70
C SER A 91 -20.14 9.93 9.21
N GLU A 92 -19.03 10.25 9.80
CA GLU A 92 -18.84 10.40 11.23
C GLU A 92 -18.43 11.82 11.56
N THR A 93 -19.28 12.55 12.31
CA THR A 93 -19.02 13.93 12.71
C THR A 93 -18.80 14.01 14.22
N ARG A 94 -17.70 14.63 14.60
CA ARG A 94 -17.34 14.99 15.97
C ARG A 94 -17.18 16.49 16.09
N ALA A 95 -17.02 17.00 17.31
CA ALA A 95 -16.77 18.42 17.53
C ALA A 95 -15.52 18.87 16.75
N GLY A 96 -15.68 19.74 15.78
CA GLY A 96 -14.61 20.27 14.95
C GLY A 96 -13.97 19.29 13.96
N GLN A 97 -14.56 18.13 13.72
CA GLN A 97 -14.03 17.14 12.75
C GLN A 97 -15.12 16.37 12.06
N THR A 98 -14.96 16.12 10.77
CA THR A 98 -15.79 15.17 10.01
C THR A 98 -14.93 14.22 9.19
N VAL A 99 -15.38 12.96 9.09
CA VAL A 99 -14.82 11.91 8.23
C VAL A 99 -15.96 11.33 7.42
N ILE A 100 -15.81 11.26 6.12
CA ILE A 100 -16.85 10.81 5.18
C ILE A 100 -16.26 9.67 4.34
N TYR A 101 -16.87 8.49 4.42
CA TYR A 101 -16.54 7.32 3.60
C TYR A 101 -17.44 7.34 2.37
N ILE A 102 -16.82 7.21 1.20
CA ILE A 102 -17.50 7.21 -0.09
C ILE A 102 -17.35 5.83 -0.68
N ASN A 103 -18.45 5.11 -0.83
CA ASN A 103 -18.47 3.77 -1.35
C ASN A 103 -19.07 3.76 -2.76
N LEU A 104 -18.32 3.25 -3.72
CA LEU A 104 -18.78 3.05 -5.09
C LEU A 104 -19.47 1.69 -5.20
N ARG A 105 -20.38 1.57 -6.15
CA ARG A 105 -21.09 0.33 -6.44
C ARG A 105 -20.15 -0.82 -6.80
N ASP A 106 -20.53 -2.03 -6.41
CA ASP A 106 -19.72 -3.24 -6.66
C ASP A 106 -19.53 -3.54 -8.16
N ASP A 107 -20.46 -3.12 -9.01
CA ASP A 107 -20.40 -3.28 -10.45
C ASP A 107 -19.58 -2.18 -11.17
N THR A 108 -19.01 -1.23 -10.43
CA THR A 108 -18.13 -0.19 -11.01
C THR A 108 -16.92 -0.83 -11.67
N PRO A 109 -16.68 -0.57 -12.98
CA PRO A 109 -15.50 -1.10 -13.66
C PRO A 109 -14.21 -0.59 -13.03
N ALA A 110 -13.27 -1.51 -12.73
CA ALA A 110 -12.01 -1.19 -12.04
C ALA A 110 -11.21 -0.06 -12.72
N HIS A 111 -11.22 -0.02 -14.07
CA HIS A 111 -10.51 1.01 -14.83
C HIS A 111 -11.11 2.43 -14.70
N ASN A 112 -12.37 2.54 -14.26
CA ASN A 112 -13.04 3.83 -14.05
C ASN A 112 -12.75 4.43 -12.67
N VAL A 113 -12.39 3.59 -11.68
CA VAL A 113 -12.22 4.02 -10.28
C VAL A 113 -11.21 5.15 -10.12
N PRO A 114 -10.01 5.13 -10.72
CA PRO A 114 -9.06 6.23 -10.60
C PRO A 114 -9.59 7.57 -11.14
N ALA A 115 -10.38 7.52 -12.23
CA ALA A 115 -10.99 8.72 -12.80
C ALA A 115 -12.10 9.29 -11.89
N ILE A 116 -12.84 8.43 -11.20
CA ILE A 116 -13.86 8.84 -10.22
C ILE A 116 -13.19 9.50 -9.01
N TRP A 117 -12.12 8.92 -8.48
CA TRP A 117 -11.35 9.52 -7.38
C TRP A 117 -10.76 10.88 -7.75
N TYR A 118 -10.28 11.02 -8.98
CA TYR A 118 -9.82 12.31 -9.49
C TYR A 118 -10.97 13.35 -9.52
N GLN A 119 -12.17 12.96 -9.96
CA GLN A 119 -13.34 13.84 -9.95
C GLN A 119 -13.74 14.26 -8.52
N ILE A 120 -13.68 13.33 -7.57
CA ILE A 120 -13.94 13.64 -6.16
C ILE A 120 -12.94 14.66 -5.63
N ARG A 121 -11.64 14.47 -5.87
CA ARG A 121 -10.61 15.44 -5.46
C ARG A 121 -10.90 16.83 -6.04
N LYS A 122 -11.27 16.91 -7.32
CA LYS A 122 -11.64 18.17 -7.95
C LYS A 122 -12.87 18.80 -7.31
N LYS A 123 -13.94 18.03 -7.09
CA LYS A 123 -15.16 18.52 -6.43
C LYS A 123 -14.87 19.03 -5.02
N MET A 124 -14.00 18.36 -4.27
CA MET A 124 -13.62 18.78 -2.92
C MET A 124 -12.80 20.07 -2.95
N GLN A 125 -11.90 20.23 -3.92
CA GLN A 125 -11.17 21.48 -4.12
C GLN A 125 -12.11 22.65 -4.51
N ASP A 126 -13.07 22.39 -5.38
CA ASP A 126 -14.04 23.40 -5.83
C ASP A 126 -14.97 23.88 -4.70
N ILE A 127 -15.33 22.99 -3.76
CA ILE A 127 -16.23 23.33 -2.64
C ILE A 127 -15.48 23.92 -1.43
N ALA A 128 -14.19 23.69 -1.30
CA ALA A 128 -13.39 24.14 -0.15
C ALA A 128 -13.57 25.64 0.19
N PRO A 129 -13.62 26.58 -0.80
CA PRO A 129 -13.81 28.01 -0.51
C PRO A 129 -15.19 28.35 0.07
N SER A 130 -16.18 27.47 -0.02
CA SER A 130 -17.53 27.68 0.52
C SER A 130 -17.68 27.20 1.97
N LEU A 131 -16.65 26.54 2.52
CA LEU A 131 -16.64 26.11 3.91
C LEU A 131 -16.44 27.34 4.84
N PRO A 132 -16.86 27.22 6.12
CA PRO A 132 -16.67 28.28 7.09
C PRO A 132 -15.22 28.73 7.26
N GLU A 133 -15.01 30.00 7.62
CA GLU A 133 -13.69 30.53 7.91
C GLU A 133 -13.05 29.76 9.08
N GLY A 134 -11.78 29.40 8.93
CA GLY A 134 -11.03 28.55 9.87
C GLY A 134 -11.21 27.04 9.66
N ALA A 135 -12.09 26.60 8.74
CA ALA A 135 -12.15 25.21 8.34
C ALA A 135 -10.89 24.80 7.54
N GLN A 136 -10.37 23.63 7.83
CA GLN A 136 -9.19 23.04 7.20
C GLN A 136 -9.58 21.80 6.39
N GLY A 137 -9.09 21.69 5.18
CA GLY A 137 -9.48 20.66 4.21
C GLY A 137 -10.52 21.21 3.21
N PRO A 138 -11.35 20.34 2.57
CA PRO A 138 -11.41 18.89 2.69
C PRO A 138 -10.19 18.18 2.08
N SER A 139 -9.70 17.14 2.76
CA SER A 139 -8.63 16.25 2.31
C SER A 139 -9.23 14.95 1.82
N VAL A 140 -8.79 14.47 0.67
CA VAL A 140 -9.27 13.22 0.07
C VAL A 140 -8.17 12.17 0.14
N ASN A 141 -8.46 11.05 0.77
CA ASN A 141 -7.60 9.86 0.80
C ASN A 141 -8.27 8.73 -0.01
N ASP A 142 -7.82 8.52 -1.22
CA ASP A 142 -8.21 7.45 -2.12
C ASP A 142 -7.26 6.25 -2.10
N GLU A 143 -6.25 6.30 -1.24
CA GLU A 143 -5.31 5.22 -0.93
C GLU A 143 -5.56 4.62 0.46
N PHE A 144 -6.75 4.84 0.99
CA PHE A 144 -7.17 4.43 2.33
C PHE A 144 -6.96 2.93 2.60
N ASP A 145 -7.17 2.13 1.57
CA ASP A 145 -7.15 0.67 1.67
C ASP A 145 -5.88 0.03 1.08
N ASP A 146 -4.82 0.79 0.88
CA ASP A 146 -3.54 0.22 0.46
C ASP A 146 -3.09 -0.86 1.46
N THR A 147 -2.88 -2.06 0.95
CA THR A 147 -2.44 -3.20 1.75
C THR A 147 -0.93 -3.36 1.69
N TYR A 148 -0.32 -3.60 2.84
CA TYR A 148 1.11 -3.85 2.98
C TYR A 148 1.34 -5.30 3.38
N GLY A 149 1.74 -6.12 2.43
CA GLY A 149 1.90 -7.57 2.64
C GLY A 149 3.13 -7.95 3.48
N THR A 150 4.10 -7.05 3.61
CA THR A 150 5.29 -7.28 4.44
C THR A 150 5.51 -6.12 5.39
N ILE A 151 5.61 -6.42 6.69
CA ILE A 151 5.85 -5.42 7.72
C ILE A 151 7.03 -5.86 8.58
N TYR A 152 8.03 -5.00 8.68
CA TYR A 152 9.14 -5.14 9.62
C TYR A 152 8.98 -4.17 10.77
N GLY A 153 9.23 -4.64 11.99
CA GLY A 153 9.33 -3.81 13.18
C GLY A 153 10.77 -3.70 13.64
N PHE A 154 11.20 -2.48 13.94
CA PHE A 154 12.54 -2.17 14.45
C PHE A 154 12.41 -1.74 15.90
N ILE A 155 12.83 -2.58 16.81
CA ILE A 155 12.70 -2.39 18.24
C ILE A 155 14.02 -1.82 18.78
N PRO A 156 14.01 -0.64 19.43
CA PRO A 156 15.20 -0.08 20.03
C PRO A 156 15.60 -0.80 21.33
N ASP A 157 16.90 -0.97 21.51
CA ASP A 157 17.53 -1.34 22.77
C ASP A 157 18.75 -0.41 22.98
N GLY A 158 18.58 0.59 23.84
CA GLY A 158 19.57 1.63 24.07
C GLY A 158 19.55 2.81 23.10
N TYR A 159 18.66 2.82 22.10
CA TYR A 159 18.44 3.93 21.17
C TYR A 159 17.08 4.59 21.40
N SER A 160 16.96 5.86 21.04
CA SER A 160 15.67 6.54 20.97
C SER A 160 14.88 6.09 19.75
N LEU A 161 13.54 6.21 19.78
CA LEU A 161 12.69 5.92 18.63
C LEU A 161 13.05 6.79 17.42
N GLU A 162 13.49 8.02 17.63
CA GLU A 162 13.89 8.92 16.55
C GLU A 162 15.19 8.48 15.87
N GLU A 163 16.18 8.03 16.61
CA GLU A 163 17.41 7.47 16.03
C GLU A 163 17.10 6.22 15.20
N VAL A 164 16.19 5.37 15.70
CA VAL A 164 15.71 4.21 14.94
C VAL A 164 14.94 4.63 13.70
N ARG A 165 14.05 5.63 13.79
CA ARG A 165 13.33 6.18 12.63
C ARG A 165 14.27 6.65 11.53
N GLN A 166 15.30 7.41 11.87
CA GLN A 166 16.29 7.89 10.89
C GLN A 166 17.03 6.73 10.19
N ARG A 167 17.32 5.67 10.95
CA ARG A 167 17.90 4.44 10.39
C ARG A 167 16.92 3.73 9.46
N VAL A 168 15.68 3.57 9.89
CA VAL A 168 14.62 2.94 9.09
C VAL A 168 14.34 3.72 7.81
N GLU A 169 14.38 5.06 7.86
CA GLU A 169 14.27 5.90 6.67
C GLU A 169 15.43 5.67 5.68
N THR A 170 16.62 5.44 6.18
CA THR A 170 17.77 5.09 5.34
C THR A 170 17.57 3.71 4.71
N ILE A 171 17.11 2.72 5.50
CA ILE A 171 16.75 1.39 5.01
C ILE A 171 15.65 1.47 3.95
N ARG A 172 14.60 2.26 4.19
CA ARG A 172 13.51 2.49 3.23
C ARG A 172 14.06 2.93 1.87
N ARG A 173 14.93 3.92 1.86
CA ARG A 173 15.58 4.41 0.62
C ARG A 173 16.42 3.35 -0.08
N GLU A 174 17.14 2.54 0.68
CA GLU A 174 17.95 1.45 0.16
C GLU A 174 17.10 0.34 -0.45
N LEU A 175 15.94 0.04 0.16
CA LEU A 175 15.01 -0.95 -0.34
C LEU A 175 14.30 -0.54 -1.64
N MET A 176 14.22 0.75 -1.97
CA MET A 176 13.63 1.21 -3.25
C MET A 176 14.36 0.68 -4.49
N SER A 177 15.56 0.12 -4.33
CA SER A 177 16.30 -0.57 -5.40
C SER A 177 15.89 -2.03 -5.61
N VAL A 178 15.05 -2.59 -4.71
CA VAL A 178 14.58 -3.96 -4.83
C VAL A 178 13.55 -4.05 -5.96
N PRO A 179 13.69 -5.02 -6.90
CA PRO A 179 12.70 -5.21 -7.96
C PRO A 179 11.32 -5.53 -7.41
N ASP A 180 10.29 -5.09 -8.13
CA ASP A 180 8.88 -5.29 -7.80
C ASP A 180 8.44 -4.64 -6.47
N ILE A 181 9.23 -3.74 -5.88
CA ILE A 181 8.78 -2.98 -4.72
C ILE A 181 7.71 -1.97 -5.16
N GLY A 182 6.64 -1.90 -4.38
CA GLY A 182 5.56 -0.93 -4.53
C GLY A 182 5.73 0.26 -3.58
N LYS A 183 4.71 0.51 -2.77
CA LYS A 183 4.74 1.57 -1.75
C LYS A 183 5.46 1.11 -0.49
N THR A 184 6.10 2.07 0.17
CA THR A 184 6.74 1.87 1.47
C THR A 184 6.33 2.99 2.41
N VAL A 185 5.90 2.63 3.62
CA VAL A 185 5.43 3.59 4.64
C VAL A 185 6.08 3.25 5.98
N LEU A 186 6.47 4.28 6.72
CA LEU A 186 6.88 4.12 8.11
C LEU A 186 5.63 4.12 9.00
N LEU A 187 5.62 3.26 10.01
CA LEU A 187 4.54 3.15 10.98
C LEU A 187 5.05 3.56 12.36
N GLY A 188 4.24 4.33 13.08
CA GLY A 188 4.59 4.77 14.42
C GLY A 188 5.75 5.76 14.46
N GLU A 189 5.86 6.62 13.44
CA GLU A 189 6.85 7.70 13.42
C GLU A 189 6.64 8.63 14.62
N PRO A 190 7.65 8.79 15.49
CA PRO A 190 7.56 9.81 16.52
C PRO A 190 7.51 11.18 15.85
N GLN A 191 6.45 11.93 16.11
CA GLN A 191 6.41 13.34 15.71
C GLN A 191 7.26 14.14 16.67
N GLU A 192 8.37 14.68 16.20
CA GLU A 192 9.18 15.61 16.97
C GLU A 192 8.62 17.02 16.89
N GLN A 193 8.66 17.69 18.01
CA GLN A 193 8.35 19.11 18.12
C GLN A 193 9.44 19.82 18.92
N ILE A 194 9.64 21.10 18.62
CA ILE A 194 10.44 21.96 19.45
C ILE A 194 9.50 22.76 20.34
N VAL A 195 9.56 22.50 21.63
CA VAL A 195 8.75 23.19 22.63
C VAL A 195 9.51 24.43 23.12
N ILE A 196 8.89 25.58 23.00
CA ILE A 196 9.37 26.82 23.54
C ILE A 196 8.54 27.14 24.80
N ALA A 197 9.04 26.77 25.94
CA ALA A 197 8.35 26.95 27.23
C ALA A 197 8.68 28.32 27.84
N PHE A 198 7.67 29.15 27.94
CA PHE A 198 7.82 30.50 28.54
C PHE A 198 7.54 30.47 30.03
N SER A 199 8.32 31.25 30.79
CA SER A 199 8.03 31.53 32.19
C SER A 199 7.09 32.75 32.32
N PRO A 200 5.84 32.57 32.77
CA PRO A 200 4.90 33.71 32.92
C PRO A 200 5.45 34.80 33.85
N ALA A 201 6.16 34.39 34.90
CA ALA A 201 6.75 35.35 35.84
C ALA A 201 7.87 36.21 35.19
N ARG A 202 8.71 35.61 34.35
CA ARG A 202 9.77 36.35 33.63
C ARG A 202 9.15 37.29 32.59
N LEU A 203 8.15 36.86 31.84
CA LEU A 203 7.45 37.69 30.87
C LEU A 203 6.79 38.90 31.56
N ALA A 204 6.07 38.68 32.67
CA ALA A 204 5.43 39.72 33.42
C ALA A 204 6.44 40.72 34.00
N GLY A 205 7.59 40.23 34.52
CA GLY A 205 8.66 41.10 35.02
C GLY A 205 9.31 41.99 33.95
N MET A 206 9.22 41.61 32.67
CA MET A 206 9.70 42.37 31.51
C MET A 206 8.61 43.20 30.83
N GLY A 207 7.35 43.12 31.30
CA GLY A 207 6.20 43.79 30.67
C GLY A 207 5.82 43.19 29.29
N LEU A 208 6.09 41.90 29.07
CA LEU A 208 5.85 41.22 27.81
C LEU A 208 4.64 40.27 27.91
N THR A 209 3.89 40.16 26.81
CA THR A 209 2.84 39.16 26.64
C THR A 209 3.33 38.02 25.78
N ILE A 210 2.75 36.83 25.97
CA ILE A 210 3.04 35.66 25.13
C ILE A 210 2.75 35.96 23.65
N GLN A 211 1.68 36.72 23.37
CA GLN A 211 1.32 37.10 22.01
C GLN A 211 2.40 37.92 21.31
N GLN A 212 2.94 38.92 22.00
CA GLN A 212 4.04 39.76 21.46
C GLN A 212 5.28 38.94 21.12
N VAL A 213 5.61 37.94 21.93
CA VAL A 213 6.73 37.03 21.67
C VAL A 213 6.42 36.11 20.49
N ALA A 214 5.20 35.57 20.42
CA ALA A 214 4.77 34.72 19.31
C ALA A 214 4.78 35.46 17.97
N ASP A 215 4.32 36.72 17.96
CA ASP A 215 4.29 37.57 16.77
C ASP A 215 5.71 37.94 16.31
N ALA A 216 6.60 38.24 17.24
CA ALA A 216 8.01 38.50 16.95
C ALA A 216 8.72 37.26 16.38
N LEU A 217 8.45 36.07 16.94
CA LEU A 217 8.98 34.82 16.41
C LEU A 217 8.44 34.49 14.98
N LYS A 218 7.15 34.72 14.77
CA LYS A 218 6.53 34.55 13.43
C LYS A 218 7.15 35.50 12.41
N ALA A 219 7.35 36.76 12.79
CA ALA A 219 7.97 37.76 11.92
C ALA A 219 9.41 37.37 11.55
N GLN A 220 10.16 36.80 12.49
CA GLN A 220 11.54 36.36 12.26
C GLN A 220 11.64 35.07 11.47
N ASN A 221 10.67 34.19 11.57
CA ASN A 221 10.59 32.93 10.81
C ASN A 221 10.04 33.13 9.37
N ALA A 222 9.93 34.35 8.92
CA ALA A 222 9.41 34.63 7.58
C ALA A 222 10.49 34.37 6.50
N VAL A 223 10.12 33.62 5.48
CA VAL A 223 10.90 33.49 4.26
C VAL A 223 10.38 34.54 3.27
N VAL A 224 11.13 35.61 3.07
CA VAL A 224 10.73 36.68 2.15
C VAL A 224 11.46 36.53 0.84
N PRO A 225 10.75 36.44 -0.31
CA PRO A 225 11.40 36.48 -1.63
C PRO A 225 12.08 37.84 -1.81
N ALA A 226 13.40 37.86 -1.80
CA ALA A 226 14.18 39.10 -1.90
C ALA A 226 14.50 39.50 -3.36
N GLY A 227 13.95 38.77 -4.35
CA GLY A 227 14.14 39.05 -5.77
C GLY A 227 15.45 38.53 -6.35
N THR A 228 15.73 38.90 -7.60
CA THR A 228 16.98 38.57 -8.31
C THR A 228 17.75 39.83 -8.64
N LEU A 229 19.01 39.86 -8.23
CA LEU A 229 19.96 40.88 -8.71
C LEU A 229 20.47 40.46 -10.10
N ARG A 230 20.21 41.28 -11.10
CA ARG A 230 20.75 41.10 -12.46
C ARG A 230 22.04 41.86 -12.55
N THR A 231 23.16 41.15 -12.58
CA THR A 231 24.45 41.69 -13.05
C THR A 231 24.51 41.37 -14.53
N GLY A 232 25.11 42.21 -15.36
CA GLY A 232 25.05 42.07 -16.83
C GLY A 232 25.47 40.72 -17.43
N GLN A 233 25.96 39.78 -16.62
CA GLN A 233 26.36 38.42 -16.99
C GLN A 233 25.67 37.31 -16.20
N GLU A 234 25.12 37.60 -15.03
CA GLU A 234 24.51 36.58 -14.14
C GLU A 234 23.24 37.09 -13.43
N ASN A 235 22.33 36.18 -13.20
CA ASN A 235 21.15 36.39 -12.33
C ASN A 235 21.43 35.78 -10.96
N ILE A 236 21.66 36.61 -9.95
CA ILE A 236 21.89 36.18 -8.59
C ILE A 236 20.55 36.23 -7.84
N THR A 237 19.99 35.08 -7.48
CA THR A 237 18.79 35.02 -6.65
C THR A 237 19.16 35.35 -5.20
N LEU A 238 18.61 36.44 -4.68
CA LEU A 238 18.77 36.80 -3.28
C LEU A 238 17.81 35.95 -2.45
N ASN A 239 18.36 35.11 -1.59
CA ASN A 239 17.58 34.30 -0.66
C ASN A 239 17.77 34.83 0.77
N VAL A 240 16.82 35.65 1.21
CA VAL A 240 16.76 36.07 2.60
C VAL A 240 15.89 35.09 3.36
N SER A 241 16.51 34.14 4.04
CA SER A 241 15.83 33.13 4.84
C SER A 241 16.01 33.42 6.33
N GLY A 242 14.94 33.85 7.00
CA GLY A 242 14.83 33.86 8.46
C GLY A 242 14.37 32.51 9.03
N ALA A 243 14.28 31.44 8.20
CA ALA A 243 13.72 30.17 8.62
C ALA A 243 14.49 29.55 9.79
N LEU A 244 13.78 29.30 10.87
CA LEU A 244 14.28 28.63 12.07
C LEU A 244 14.27 27.11 11.81
N ARG A 245 15.41 26.54 11.37
CA ARG A 245 15.51 25.16 10.91
C ARG A 245 16.07 24.20 11.96
N SER A 246 16.55 24.69 13.09
CA SER A 246 17.18 23.87 14.12
C SER A 246 16.98 24.48 15.51
N GLU A 247 17.14 23.65 16.52
CA GLU A 247 17.17 24.08 17.91
C GLU A 247 18.28 25.13 18.16
N ALA A 248 19.44 24.95 17.54
CA ALA A 248 20.54 25.89 17.61
C ALA A 248 20.18 27.27 17.00
N SER A 249 19.44 27.27 15.88
CA SER A 249 18.97 28.52 15.27
C SER A 249 17.95 29.22 16.16
N LEU A 250 17.07 28.48 16.85
CA LEU A 250 16.13 29.05 17.83
C LEU A 250 16.83 29.65 19.06
N ARG A 251 17.85 28.98 19.58
CA ARG A 251 18.63 29.47 20.70
C ARG A 251 19.43 30.76 20.38
N ALA A 252 19.77 30.94 19.11
CA ALA A 252 20.45 32.14 18.63
C ALA A 252 19.51 33.30 18.31
N VAL A 253 18.20 33.12 18.44
CA VAL A 253 17.20 34.17 18.15
C VAL A 253 17.30 35.32 19.16
N ILE A 254 17.40 36.51 18.64
CA ILE A 254 17.29 37.77 19.39
C ILE A 254 15.98 38.43 18.94
N LEU A 255 15.01 38.51 19.82
CA LEU A 255 13.73 39.14 19.57
C LEU A 255 13.84 40.66 19.73
N HIS A 256 13.22 41.42 18.83
CA HIS A 256 13.06 42.87 18.95
C HIS A 256 11.60 43.16 19.35
N ILE A 257 11.39 43.54 20.62
CA ILE A 257 10.06 43.82 21.18
C ILE A 257 10.16 45.10 22.02
N ASN A 258 9.26 46.06 21.79
CA ASN A 258 9.19 47.32 22.51
C ASN A 258 10.56 48.06 22.56
N ASP A 259 11.24 48.16 21.41
CA ASP A 259 12.56 48.80 21.25
C ASP A 259 13.68 48.15 22.10
N ARG A 260 13.51 46.90 22.51
CA ARG A 260 14.51 46.12 23.22
C ARG A 260 14.89 44.86 22.45
N TYR A 261 16.17 44.51 22.51
CA TYR A 261 16.70 43.26 21.98
C TYR A 261 16.82 42.26 23.12
N LEU A 262 16.09 41.18 23.03
CA LEU A 262 16.00 40.14 24.05
C LEU A 262 16.35 38.76 23.44
N PRO A 263 17.41 38.09 23.93
CA PRO A 263 17.66 36.70 23.57
C PRO A 263 16.46 35.82 23.96
N LEU A 264 16.02 34.94 23.05
CA LEU A 264 14.91 34.03 23.33
C LEU A 264 15.19 33.12 24.54
N THR A 265 16.47 32.77 24.75
CA THR A 265 16.92 31.94 25.88
C THR A 265 16.75 32.60 27.25
N ASP A 266 16.61 33.93 27.32
CA ASP A 266 16.42 34.64 28.57
C ASP A 266 14.98 34.55 29.09
N ILE A 267 14.02 34.35 28.17
CA ILE A 267 12.59 34.34 28.46
C ILE A 267 11.94 32.95 28.30
N ALA A 268 12.60 32.03 27.60
CA ALA A 268 12.06 30.70 27.31
C ALA A 268 13.12 29.60 27.44
N THR A 269 12.66 28.39 27.75
CA THR A 269 13.43 27.17 27.63
C THR A 269 13.08 26.53 26.31
N ILE A 270 14.10 26.10 25.55
CA ILE A 270 13.92 25.48 24.23
C ILE A 270 14.34 24.03 24.33
N GLU A 271 13.39 23.13 24.12
CA GLU A 271 13.60 21.71 24.25
C GLU A 271 12.99 20.97 23.04
N ARG A 272 13.70 19.94 22.57
CA ARG A 272 13.16 19.02 21.59
C ARG A 272 12.46 17.89 22.35
N SER A 273 11.22 17.61 22.02
CA SER A 273 10.44 16.55 22.62
C SER A 273 9.60 15.82 21.57
N ALA A 274 9.18 14.61 21.88
CA ALA A 274 8.11 13.97 21.11
C ALA A 274 6.78 14.71 21.37
N ALA A 275 5.92 14.74 20.36
CA ALA A 275 4.56 15.27 20.52
C ALA A 275 3.76 14.42 21.50
N GLU A 276 3.10 15.06 22.48
CA GLU A 276 2.21 14.41 23.43
C GLU A 276 0.81 15.04 23.32
N PRO A 277 -0.25 14.20 23.17
CA PRO A 277 -0.21 12.74 22.95
C PRO A 277 0.33 12.38 21.56
N PRO A 278 0.97 11.19 21.40
CA PRO A 278 1.47 10.78 20.10
C PRO A 278 0.29 10.56 19.13
N SER A 279 0.41 11.02 17.90
CA SER A 279 -0.62 10.87 16.87
C SER A 279 -0.78 9.42 16.43
N ALA A 280 0.30 8.65 16.43
CA ALA A 280 0.34 7.23 16.12
C ALA A 280 1.45 6.54 16.91
N ALA A 281 1.23 5.30 17.28
CA ALA A 281 2.25 4.46 17.93
C ALA A 281 2.24 3.07 17.31
N PHE A 282 3.44 2.54 17.03
CA PHE A 282 3.64 1.18 16.57
C PHE A 282 4.36 0.37 17.66
N ARG A 283 3.86 -0.84 17.91
CA ARG A 283 4.43 -1.72 18.93
C ARG A 283 4.54 -3.15 18.41
N VAL A 284 5.63 -3.78 18.74
CA VAL A 284 5.86 -5.20 18.45
C VAL A 284 6.01 -5.94 19.76
N ASN A 285 5.16 -6.92 20.01
CA ASN A 285 5.11 -7.69 21.28
C ASN A 285 5.05 -6.78 22.52
N GLY A 286 4.27 -5.69 22.45
CA GLY A 286 4.14 -4.71 23.53
C GLY A 286 5.27 -3.69 23.66
N ARG A 287 6.40 -3.88 22.98
CA ARG A 287 7.55 -2.96 23.00
C ARG A 287 7.38 -1.87 21.93
N PRO A 288 7.66 -0.59 22.24
CA PRO A 288 7.67 0.47 21.25
C PRO A 288 8.64 0.15 20.10
N ALA A 289 8.23 0.42 18.88
CA ALA A 289 9.02 0.13 17.69
C ALA A 289 8.69 1.14 16.57
N VAL A 290 9.56 1.23 15.58
CA VAL A 290 9.27 1.87 14.31
C VAL A 290 8.99 0.77 13.29
N GLY A 291 7.85 0.84 12.61
CA GLY A 291 7.48 -0.11 11.58
C GLY A 291 7.88 0.37 10.19
N LEU A 292 8.20 -0.59 9.33
CA LEU A 292 8.37 -0.37 7.89
C LEU A 292 7.41 -1.32 7.15
N ALA A 293 6.36 -0.76 6.60
CA ALA A 293 5.37 -1.46 5.81
C ALA A 293 5.74 -1.37 4.33
N ILE A 294 5.68 -2.50 3.63
CA ILE A 294 6.14 -2.64 2.25
C ILE A 294 5.05 -3.36 1.46
N SER A 295 4.61 -2.78 0.34
CA SER A 295 3.75 -3.42 -0.64
C SER A 295 4.56 -3.87 -1.86
N MET A 296 4.06 -4.86 -2.57
CA MET A 296 4.59 -5.29 -3.86
C MET A 296 3.87 -4.55 -4.99
N ALA A 297 4.57 -4.29 -6.09
CA ALA A 297 3.95 -3.77 -7.31
C ALA A 297 2.87 -4.74 -7.84
N PRO A 298 1.75 -4.26 -8.40
CA PRO A 298 0.61 -5.09 -8.81
C PRO A 298 0.96 -6.21 -9.79
N THR A 299 1.98 -6.02 -10.64
CA THR A 299 2.45 -6.98 -11.64
C THR A 299 3.55 -7.91 -11.13
N GLY A 300 3.96 -7.77 -9.87
CA GLY A 300 5.05 -8.53 -9.29
C GLY A 300 4.71 -10.00 -9.00
N ASN A 301 5.75 -10.79 -8.73
CA ASN A 301 5.62 -12.16 -8.25
C ASN A 301 5.98 -12.20 -6.76
N MET A 302 5.00 -12.48 -5.90
CA MET A 302 5.15 -12.41 -4.44
C MET A 302 6.25 -13.32 -3.89
N LEU A 303 6.47 -14.50 -4.47
CA LEU A 303 7.50 -15.42 -3.98
C LEU A 303 8.90 -14.90 -4.30
N ARG A 304 9.12 -14.43 -5.54
CA ARG A 304 10.41 -13.86 -5.96
C ARG A 304 10.70 -12.56 -5.23
N PHE A 305 9.67 -11.70 -5.10
CA PHE A 305 9.77 -10.47 -4.34
C PHE A 305 10.15 -10.75 -2.87
N GLY A 306 9.45 -11.68 -2.21
CA GLY A 306 9.72 -12.05 -0.83
C GLY A 306 11.13 -12.61 -0.62
N GLU A 307 11.64 -13.45 -1.54
CA GLU A 307 13.00 -13.96 -1.49
C GLU A 307 14.05 -12.83 -1.62
N THR A 308 13.87 -11.96 -2.62
CA THR A 308 14.79 -10.84 -2.86
C THR A 308 14.79 -9.86 -1.69
N LEU A 309 13.60 -9.51 -1.18
CA LEU A 309 13.44 -8.64 -0.02
C LEU A 309 14.07 -9.24 1.24
N ASN A 310 13.86 -10.54 1.50
CA ASN A 310 14.44 -11.25 2.64
C ASN A 310 15.99 -11.27 2.57
N ASN A 311 16.54 -11.50 1.38
CA ASN A 311 17.98 -11.48 1.17
C ASN A 311 18.55 -10.08 1.45
N ARG A 312 17.88 -9.03 0.94
CA ARG A 312 18.28 -7.64 1.18
C ARG A 312 18.19 -7.26 2.65
N MET A 313 17.08 -7.60 3.30
CA MET A 313 16.88 -7.32 4.74
C MET A 313 17.89 -8.05 5.62
N ARG A 314 18.30 -9.27 5.29
CA ARG A 314 19.38 -9.97 6.00
C ARG A 314 20.73 -9.25 5.86
N ALA A 315 21.05 -8.78 4.67
CA ALA A 315 22.27 -8.01 4.43
C ALA A 315 22.25 -6.68 5.21
N ILE A 316 21.12 -5.97 5.22
CA ILE A 316 20.92 -4.75 5.99
C ILE A 316 21.06 -5.04 7.49
N GLY A 317 20.39 -6.08 7.98
CA GLY A 317 20.45 -6.48 9.41
C GLY A 317 21.87 -6.79 9.89
N ALA A 318 22.70 -7.40 9.04
CA ALA A 318 24.10 -7.67 9.37
C ALA A 318 24.95 -6.38 9.49
N GLY A 319 24.53 -5.28 8.86
CA GLY A 319 25.20 -3.97 8.92
C GLY A 319 24.65 -3.02 9.99
N LEU A 320 23.56 -3.39 10.66
CA LEU A 320 22.99 -2.55 11.71
C LEU A 320 23.80 -2.60 12.99
N PRO A 321 23.87 -1.49 13.74
CA PRO A 321 24.50 -1.49 15.06
C PRO A 321 23.76 -2.42 16.02
N HIS A 322 24.49 -2.99 16.96
CA HIS A 322 23.91 -3.74 18.07
C HIS A 322 22.93 -2.85 18.84
N GLY A 323 21.77 -3.38 19.22
CA GLY A 323 20.72 -2.63 19.94
C GLY A 323 19.53 -2.21 19.07
N ILE A 324 19.45 -2.68 17.81
CA ILE A 324 18.23 -2.59 17.00
C ILE A 324 17.83 -4.00 16.59
N GLU A 325 16.72 -4.47 17.14
CA GLU A 325 16.15 -5.78 16.82
C GLU A 325 15.18 -5.63 15.64
N ILE A 326 15.36 -6.46 14.59
CA ILE A 326 14.43 -6.50 13.45
C ILE A 326 13.50 -7.69 13.63
N VAL A 327 12.21 -7.44 13.68
CA VAL A 327 11.16 -8.47 13.74
C VAL A 327 10.29 -8.37 12.51
N LYS A 328 10.08 -9.47 11.81
CA LYS A 328 9.10 -9.53 10.73
C LYS A 328 7.72 -9.75 11.34
N VAL A 329 6.85 -8.75 11.24
CA VAL A 329 5.50 -8.74 11.82
C VAL A 329 4.48 -9.37 10.87
N ALA A 330 4.60 -9.08 9.56
CA ALA A 330 3.78 -9.67 8.52
C ALA A 330 4.66 -10.17 7.37
N ASP A 331 4.35 -11.34 6.83
CA ASP A 331 5.06 -12.01 5.73
C ASP A 331 4.10 -12.67 4.76
N GLN A 332 3.55 -11.89 3.85
CA GLN A 332 2.64 -12.40 2.82
C GLN A 332 3.34 -13.41 1.90
N SER A 333 4.65 -13.25 1.66
CA SER A 333 5.38 -14.20 0.82
C SER A 333 5.42 -15.61 1.40
N ALA A 334 5.52 -15.73 2.74
CA ALA A 334 5.43 -17.01 3.44
C ALA A 334 4.02 -17.61 3.34
N VAL A 335 2.97 -16.80 3.45
CA VAL A 335 1.57 -17.22 3.31
C VAL A 335 1.33 -17.77 1.90
N VAL A 336 1.75 -17.03 0.86
CA VAL A 336 1.64 -17.45 -0.55
C VAL A 336 2.43 -18.74 -0.80
N SER A 337 3.65 -18.83 -0.27
CA SER A 337 4.47 -20.06 -0.37
C SER A 337 3.77 -21.27 0.25
N GLY A 338 3.18 -21.09 1.44
CA GLY A 338 2.39 -22.11 2.11
C GLY A 338 1.18 -22.55 1.29
N ALA A 339 0.43 -21.60 0.72
CA ALA A 339 -0.73 -21.90 -0.12
C ALA A 339 -0.36 -22.67 -1.39
N VAL A 340 0.68 -22.22 -2.11
CA VAL A 340 1.13 -22.89 -3.35
C VAL A 340 1.69 -24.28 -3.06
N SER A 341 2.50 -24.44 -2.01
CA SER A 341 3.05 -25.75 -1.65
C SER A 341 1.97 -26.73 -1.18
N GLY A 342 0.99 -26.23 -0.41
CA GLY A 342 -0.18 -27.00 0.00
C GLY A 342 -0.98 -27.49 -1.21
N PHE A 343 -1.23 -26.61 -2.19
CA PHE A 343 -1.90 -27.00 -3.44
C PHE A 343 -1.12 -28.10 -4.20
N VAL A 344 0.17 -27.91 -4.43
CA VAL A 344 1.00 -28.88 -5.14
C VAL A 344 0.95 -30.25 -4.45
N ARG A 345 1.01 -30.25 -3.11
CA ARG A 345 0.89 -31.49 -2.33
C ARG A 345 -0.46 -32.18 -2.55
N VAL A 346 -1.57 -31.45 -2.40
CA VAL A 346 -2.92 -31.98 -2.62
C VAL A 346 -3.08 -32.48 -4.05
N LEU A 347 -2.56 -31.75 -5.04
CA LEU A 347 -2.55 -32.15 -6.44
C LEU A 347 -1.82 -33.49 -6.66
N VAL A 348 -0.62 -33.64 -6.12
CA VAL A 348 0.16 -34.87 -6.22
C VAL A 348 -0.56 -36.04 -5.52
N GLU A 349 -1.09 -35.81 -4.32
CA GLU A 349 -1.87 -36.82 -3.59
C GLU A 349 -3.11 -37.27 -4.38
N ALA A 350 -3.86 -36.31 -4.94
CA ALA A 350 -5.03 -36.62 -5.78
C ALA A 350 -4.64 -37.41 -7.02
N VAL A 351 -3.62 -37.02 -7.75
CA VAL A 351 -3.12 -37.74 -8.93
C VAL A 351 -2.70 -39.16 -8.56
N LEU A 352 -1.97 -39.33 -7.45
CA LEU A 352 -1.53 -40.67 -6.99
C LEU A 352 -2.71 -41.57 -6.64
N ILE A 353 -3.74 -41.05 -5.95
CA ILE A 353 -4.95 -41.81 -5.61
C ILE A 353 -5.68 -42.24 -6.88
N VAL A 354 -5.89 -41.30 -7.83
CA VAL A 354 -6.54 -41.60 -9.10
C VAL A 354 -5.77 -42.65 -9.88
N LEU A 355 -4.46 -42.55 -9.98
CA LEU A 355 -3.61 -43.54 -10.61
C LEU A 355 -3.76 -44.93 -9.96
N ALA A 356 -3.70 -45.00 -8.63
CA ALA A 356 -3.86 -46.24 -7.92
C ALA A 356 -5.21 -46.90 -8.20
N VAL A 357 -6.31 -46.14 -8.12
CA VAL A 357 -7.67 -46.63 -8.41
C VAL A 357 -7.79 -47.04 -9.88
N SER A 358 -7.31 -46.25 -10.84
CA SER A 358 -7.35 -46.55 -12.26
C SER A 358 -6.56 -47.81 -12.61
N PHE A 359 -5.37 -48.01 -12.02
CA PHE A 359 -4.59 -49.24 -12.25
C PHE A 359 -5.28 -50.49 -11.70
N VAL A 360 -5.91 -50.38 -10.53
CA VAL A 360 -6.63 -51.51 -9.93
C VAL A 360 -7.92 -51.85 -10.67
N SER A 361 -8.68 -50.80 -11.08
CA SER A 361 -10.01 -50.98 -11.70
C SER A 361 -9.96 -51.26 -13.20
N LEU A 362 -9.11 -50.55 -13.95
CA LEU A 362 -9.06 -50.54 -15.42
C LEU A 362 -7.86 -51.29 -15.99
N GLY A 363 -6.91 -51.66 -15.15
CA GLY A 363 -5.67 -52.31 -15.56
C GLY A 363 -4.62 -51.34 -16.10
N LEU A 364 -3.41 -51.87 -16.38
CA LEU A 364 -2.22 -51.08 -16.63
C LEU A 364 -2.32 -50.17 -17.88
N ARG A 365 -2.94 -50.66 -18.95
CA ARG A 365 -3.01 -49.90 -20.21
C ARG A 365 -3.93 -48.69 -20.13
N ALA A 366 -5.12 -48.87 -19.60
CA ALA A 366 -6.08 -47.78 -19.44
C ALA A 366 -5.63 -46.80 -18.35
N GLY A 367 -5.08 -47.33 -17.24
CA GLY A 367 -4.52 -46.49 -16.17
C GLY A 367 -3.37 -45.57 -16.64
N LEU A 368 -2.51 -46.03 -17.57
CA LEU A 368 -1.47 -45.18 -18.16
C LEU A 368 -2.02 -44.04 -19.02
N VAL A 369 -3.13 -44.27 -19.73
CA VAL A 369 -3.77 -43.19 -20.51
C VAL A 369 -4.33 -42.10 -19.60
N VAL A 370 -5.04 -42.48 -18.54
CA VAL A 370 -5.54 -41.56 -17.53
C VAL A 370 -4.38 -40.81 -16.85
N ALA A 371 -3.31 -41.53 -16.52
CA ALA A 371 -2.10 -40.97 -15.93
C ALA A 371 -1.45 -39.88 -16.80
N ALA A 372 -1.49 -40.05 -18.12
CA ALA A 372 -0.94 -39.07 -19.06
C ALA A 372 -1.92 -37.92 -19.34
N ALA A 373 -3.23 -38.16 -19.29
CA ALA A 373 -4.24 -37.13 -19.55
C ALA A 373 -4.23 -36.01 -18.52
N ILE A 374 -4.10 -36.32 -17.22
CA ILE A 374 -4.16 -35.34 -16.13
C ILE A 374 -3.07 -34.29 -16.25
N PRO A 375 -1.76 -34.60 -16.34
CA PRO A 375 -0.71 -33.62 -16.51
C PRO A 375 -0.87 -32.81 -17.81
N LEU A 376 -1.36 -33.42 -18.87
CA LEU A 376 -1.57 -32.77 -20.16
C LEU A 376 -2.66 -31.69 -20.08
N VAL A 377 -3.79 -31.99 -19.43
CA VAL A 377 -4.88 -31.04 -19.24
C VAL A 377 -4.43 -29.89 -18.31
N LEU A 378 -3.70 -30.20 -17.24
CA LEU A 378 -3.13 -29.18 -16.38
C LEU A 378 -2.15 -28.28 -17.13
N ALA A 379 -1.28 -28.84 -17.97
CA ALA A 379 -0.35 -28.07 -18.78
C ALA A 379 -1.09 -27.15 -19.76
N LEU A 380 -2.16 -27.64 -20.41
CA LEU A 380 -3.01 -26.83 -21.27
C LEU A 380 -3.73 -25.72 -20.48
N THR A 381 -4.20 -26.01 -19.26
CA THR A 381 -4.86 -25.06 -18.39
C THR A 381 -3.89 -23.96 -17.96
N PHE A 382 -2.66 -24.30 -17.57
CA PHE A 382 -1.65 -23.27 -17.22
C PHE A 382 -1.28 -22.38 -18.40
N ALA A 383 -1.20 -22.94 -19.62
CA ALA A 383 -1.00 -22.16 -20.81
C ALA A 383 -2.18 -21.20 -21.08
N GLY A 384 -3.42 -21.69 -20.92
CA GLY A 384 -4.62 -20.87 -21.03
C GLY A 384 -4.71 -19.78 -19.98
N MET A 385 -4.34 -20.08 -18.73
CA MET A 385 -4.28 -19.09 -17.64
C MET A 385 -3.27 -17.98 -17.95
N LEU A 386 -2.07 -18.34 -18.44
CA LEU A 386 -1.06 -17.37 -18.82
C LEU A 386 -1.54 -16.44 -19.93
N LEU A 387 -2.19 -16.98 -20.97
CA LEU A 387 -2.78 -16.20 -22.06
C LEU A 387 -3.94 -15.30 -21.61
N ALA A 388 -4.73 -15.75 -20.63
CA ALA A 388 -5.84 -14.99 -20.06
C ALA A 388 -5.39 -13.98 -18.96
N GLY A 389 -4.10 -13.97 -18.59
CA GLY A 389 -3.60 -13.11 -17.52
C GLY A 389 -4.06 -13.51 -16.12
N ILE A 390 -4.44 -14.78 -15.93
CA ILE A 390 -4.93 -15.32 -14.64
C ILE A 390 -3.74 -15.92 -13.89
N GLY A 391 -3.40 -15.36 -12.72
CA GLY A 391 -2.33 -15.84 -11.86
C GLY A 391 -2.71 -17.08 -11.02
N LEU A 392 -1.70 -17.68 -10.41
CA LEU A 392 -1.87 -18.72 -9.39
C LEU A 392 -2.19 -18.03 -8.04
N GLN A 393 -3.41 -18.21 -7.57
CA GLN A 393 -3.94 -17.61 -6.35
C GLN A 393 -4.93 -18.60 -5.71
N ARG A 394 -5.32 -18.38 -4.46
CA ARG A 394 -6.21 -19.30 -3.71
C ARG A 394 -7.45 -19.71 -4.50
N ILE A 395 -8.11 -18.76 -5.18
CA ILE A 395 -9.33 -19.00 -5.95
C ILE A 395 -9.03 -19.87 -7.18
N SER A 396 -8.01 -19.53 -7.97
CA SER A 396 -7.64 -20.29 -9.15
C SER A 396 -7.14 -21.71 -8.80
N LEU A 397 -6.38 -21.84 -7.69
CA LEU A 397 -5.94 -23.13 -7.17
C LEU A 397 -7.13 -23.99 -6.70
N GLY A 398 -8.10 -23.39 -6.01
CA GLY A 398 -9.35 -24.06 -5.62
C GLY A 398 -10.15 -24.55 -6.83
N ALA A 399 -10.30 -23.71 -7.85
CA ALA A 399 -10.96 -24.08 -9.12
C ALA A 399 -10.25 -25.24 -9.82
N LEU A 400 -8.90 -25.24 -9.83
CA LEU A 400 -8.11 -26.34 -10.39
C LEU A 400 -8.34 -27.67 -9.65
N ILE A 401 -8.44 -27.66 -8.32
CA ILE A 401 -8.74 -28.87 -7.52
C ILE A 401 -10.12 -29.42 -7.89
N VAL A 402 -11.14 -28.55 -7.97
CA VAL A 402 -12.51 -28.96 -8.35
C VAL A 402 -12.52 -29.51 -9.79
N ALA A 403 -11.87 -28.81 -10.71
CA ALA A 403 -11.78 -29.26 -12.12
C ALA A 403 -11.07 -30.60 -12.26
N LEU A 404 -10.04 -30.85 -11.40
CA LEU A 404 -9.35 -32.14 -11.40
C LEU A 404 -10.29 -33.29 -10.99
N GLY A 405 -11.16 -33.05 -9.99
CA GLY A 405 -12.19 -34.04 -9.58
C GLY A 405 -13.14 -34.37 -10.72
N LEU A 406 -13.64 -33.37 -11.46
CA LEU A 406 -14.52 -33.55 -12.61
C LEU A 406 -13.80 -34.26 -13.78
N LEU A 407 -12.53 -33.96 -14.02
CA LEU A 407 -11.74 -34.57 -15.08
C LEU A 407 -11.57 -36.07 -14.86
N VAL A 408 -11.47 -36.51 -13.62
CA VAL A 408 -11.32 -37.94 -13.27
C VAL A 408 -12.58 -38.74 -13.58
N ASP A 409 -13.75 -38.13 -13.43
CA ASP A 409 -15.04 -38.75 -13.68
C ASP A 409 -15.29 -38.91 -15.20
N ASP A 410 -14.69 -38.05 -16.03
CA ASP A 410 -14.83 -38.06 -17.50
C ASP A 410 -13.72 -38.84 -18.21
N ALA A 411 -12.67 -39.26 -17.52
CA ALA A 411 -11.52 -40.00 -18.10
C ALA A 411 -11.66 -41.49 -17.96
#